data_9c30da3b1e021cbf8b0ecc4623ff064f
#
_entry.id   9c30da3b1e021cbf8b0ecc4623ff064f
#
_cell.length_a   1.000
_cell.length_b   1.000
_cell.length_c   1.000
_cell.angle_alpha   90.00
_cell.angle_beta   90.00
_cell.angle_gamma   90.00
#
_symmetry.space_group_name_H-M   'P 1'
#
loop_
_entity.id
_entity.type
_entity.pdbx_description
1 polymer ?
#
loop_
_entity_poly.entity_id
_entity_poly.type
_entity_poly.pdbx_seq_one_letter_code
_entity_poly.pdbx_strand_id
1 'polypeptide(L)'
;TYMVGKIAAFQIQNLLVAYKERFDKDNFIKNLLLDNLLLVDIYNRAKKLHIDTDVRRIVFIIETKNEKDTNALETVRNIFSAKTKDFITAVDEKNIILVKEVKSNETYDDMNKIAQVIVDMLNTEAMSSVHVSYGTIVNEIKEVSRSYKEAKMALDVGKIFYENTDIIAYGNLGIGRLIYQLPLPLCKMFIREIFDGKSPDEFDEETLTTINKFFENSLNV
;
A
#
# COMPACT_ATOMS: atom_id res chain seq x y z
N THR A 1 2.08 -16.50 47.99
CA THR A 1 3.20 -15.81 47.25
C THR A 1 3.85 -16.72 46.21
N TYR A 2 4.19 -17.99 46.51
CA TYR A 2 4.88 -18.89 45.54
C TYR A 2 4.05 -19.23 44.28
N MET A 3 2.75 -19.49 44.43
CA MET A 3 1.84 -19.74 43.29
C MET A 3 1.67 -18.52 42.40
N VAL A 4 1.54 -17.34 42.98
CA VAL A 4 1.43 -16.08 42.22
C VAL A 4 2.69 -15.82 41.37
N GLY A 5 3.87 -16.09 41.96
CA GLY A 5 5.13 -16.00 41.23
C GLY A 5 5.24 -16.95 40.03
N LYS A 6 4.77 -18.21 40.19
CA LYS A 6 4.73 -19.19 39.09
C LYS A 6 3.75 -18.77 37.97
N ILE A 7 2.56 -18.26 38.31
CA ILE A 7 1.57 -17.77 37.34
C ILE A 7 2.13 -16.57 36.59
N ALA A 8 2.74 -15.63 37.32
CA ALA A 8 3.35 -14.45 36.69
C ALA A 8 4.50 -14.85 35.74
N ALA A 9 5.38 -15.76 36.14
CA ALA A 9 6.46 -16.26 35.28
C ALA A 9 5.91 -16.94 34.02
N PHE A 10 4.88 -17.77 34.16
CA PHE A 10 4.22 -18.43 33.01
C PHE A 10 3.56 -17.42 32.05
N GLN A 11 2.88 -16.42 32.62
CA GLN A 11 2.28 -15.34 31.80
C GLN A 11 3.33 -14.53 31.01
N ILE A 12 4.44 -14.15 31.67
CA ILE A 12 5.55 -13.44 31.00
C ILE A 12 6.14 -14.32 29.91
N GLN A 13 6.32 -15.60 30.13
CA GLN A 13 6.86 -16.51 29.12
C GLN A 13 5.94 -16.63 27.90
N ASN A 14 4.63 -16.75 28.13
CA ASN A 14 3.64 -16.76 27.04
C ASN A 14 3.62 -15.43 26.25
N LEU A 15 3.72 -14.30 26.95
CA LEU A 15 3.80 -12.98 26.29
C LEU A 15 5.07 -12.85 25.44
N LEU A 16 6.22 -13.33 25.92
CA LEU A 16 7.47 -13.33 25.16
C LEU A 16 7.39 -14.18 23.91
N VAL A 17 6.77 -15.38 24.00
CA VAL A 17 6.55 -16.25 22.84
C VAL A 17 5.64 -15.58 21.81
N ALA A 18 4.51 -15.01 22.24
CA ALA A 18 3.57 -14.32 21.36
C ALA A 18 4.21 -13.08 20.70
N TYR A 19 5.01 -12.31 21.44
CA TYR A 19 5.74 -11.16 20.92
C TYR A 19 6.76 -11.58 19.84
N LYS A 20 7.53 -12.64 20.11
CA LYS A 20 8.50 -13.19 19.16
C LYS A 20 7.82 -13.68 17.88
N GLU A 21 6.71 -14.39 17.99
CA GLU A 21 5.96 -14.87 16.83
C GLU A 21 5.44 -13.71 15.98
N ARG A 22 4.90 -12.67 16.63
CA ARG A 22 4.45 -11.46 15.94
C ARG A 22 5.59 -10.74 15.23
N PHE A 23 6.75 -10.62 15.89
CA PHE A 23 7.94 -10.00 15.32
C PHE A 23 8.47 -10.79 14.11
N ASP A 24 8.52 -12.11 14.18
CA ASP A 24 8.96 -12.98 13.10
C ASP A 24 8.01 -12.90 11.90
N LYS A 25 6.69 -12.83 12.12
CA LYS A 25 5.69 -12.61 11.06
C LYS A 25 5.86 -11.24 10.39
N ASP A 26 6.01 -10.18 11.18
CA ASP A 26 6.20 -8.82 10.66
C ASP A 26 7.46 -8.72 9.81
N ASN A 27 8.59 -9.26 10.28
CA ASN A 27 9.82 -9.34 9.52
C ASN A 27 9.69 -10.15 8.24
N PHE A 28 8.98 -11.27 8.26
CA PHE A 28 8.73 -12.07 7.07
C PHE A 28 7.95 -11.28 6.04
N ILE A 29 6.85 -10.63 6.43
CA ILE A 29 6.01 -9.84 5.54
C ILE A 29 6.79 -8.64 4.96
N LYS A 30 7.57 -7.91 5.77
CA LYS A 30 8.42 -6.81 5.26
C LYS A 30 9.39 -7.27 4.19
N ASN A 31 10.11 -8.37 4.45
CA ASN A 31 11.05 -8.91 3.47
C ASN A 31 10.35 -9.44 2.20
N LEU A 32 9.15 -10.00 2.34
CA LEU A 32 8.33 -10.43 1.21
C LEU A 32 7.89 -9.25 0.34
N LEU A 33 7.38 -8.17 0.95
CA LEU A 33 6.97 -6.94 0.25
C LEU A 33 8.13 -6.32 -0.53
N LEU A 34 9.32 -6.29 0.08
CA LEU A 34 10.53 -5.72 -0.52
C LEU A 34 11.24 -6.63 -1.52
N ASP A 35 10.70 -7.83 -1.78
CA ASP A 35 11.26 -8.82 -2.70
C ASP A 35 12.67 -9.31 -2.29
N ASN A 36 12.93 -9.35 -0.99
CA ASN A 36 14.23 -9.71 -0.39
C ASN A 36 14.36 -11.21 -0.06
N LEU A 37 13.43 -12.05 -0.51
CA LEU A 37 13.39 -13.47 -0.19
C LEU A 37 13.49 -14.32 -1.46
N LEU A 38 14.26 -15.40 -1.38
CA LEU A 38 14.23 -16.42 -2.41
C LEU A 38 12.93 -17.22 -2.35
N LEU A 39 12.48 -17.73 -3.48
CA LEU A 39 11.22 -18.47 -3.58
C LEU A 39 11.12 -19.61 -2.56
N VAL A 40 12.20 -20.38 -2.38
CA VAL A 40 12.27 -21.47 -1.40
C VAL A 40 12.11 -20.97 0.03
N ASP A 41 12.69 -19.82 0.35
CA ASP A 41 12.61 -19.21 1.68
C ASP A 41 11.19 -18.69 1.96
N ILE A 42 10.49 -18.17 0.94
CA ILE A 42 9.11 -17.71 1.09
C ILE A 42 8.24 -18.87 1.58
N TYR A 43 8.26 -20.01 0.92
CA TYR A 43 7.41 -21.16 1.30
C TYR A 43 7.84 -21.80 2.63
N ASN A 44 9.15 -21.94 2.88
CA ASN A 44 9.65 -22.51 4.12
C ASN A 44 9.30 -21.64 5.33
N ARG A 45 9.47 -20.32 5.23
CA ARG A 45 9.14 -19.38 6.31
C ARG A 45 7.64 -19.27 6.51
N ALA A 46 6.85 -19.20 5.43
CA ALA A 46 5.39 -19.18 5.52
C ALA A 46 4.87 -20.40 6.28
N LYS A 47 5.35 -21.60 5.94
CA LYS A 47 5.02 -22.86 6.65
C LYS A 47 5.38 -22.80 8.13
N LYS A 48 6.60 -22.33 8.46
CA LYS A 48 7.06 -22.19 9.85
C LYS A 48 6.22 -21.22 10.67
N LEU A 49 5.74 -20.15 10.03
CA LEU A 49 4.95 -19.09 10.65
C LEU A 49 3.43 -19.34 10.58
N HIS A 50 3.02 -20.51 10.07
CA HIS A 50 1.61 -20.87 9.87
C HIS A 50 0.83 -19.86 9.04
N ILE A 51 1.46 -19.39 7.95
CA ILE A 51 0.86 -18.46 6.97
C ILE A 51 0.46 -19.27 5.75
N ASP A 52 -0.82 -19.18 5.37
CA ASP A 52 -1.36 -19.86 4.20
C ASP A 52 -0.73 -19.29 2.92
N THR A 53 -0.28 -20.16 2.00
CA THR A 53 0.43 -19.77 0.78
C THR A 53 -0.49 -19.54 -0.42
N ASP A 54 -1.58 -20.32 -0.50
CA ASP A 54 -2.50 -20.36 -1.64
C ASP A 54 -3.82 -19.65 -1.30
N VAL A 55 -3.71 -18.40 -0.86
CA VAL A 55 -4.83 -17.55 -0.46
C VAL A 55 -4.74 -16.23 -1.22
N ARG A 56 -5.89 -15.79 -1.71
CA ARG A 56 -6.00 -14.50 -2.41
C ARG A 56 -5.66 -13.36 -1.47
N ARG A 57 -4.78 -12.46 -1.91
CA ARG A 57 -4.37 -11.27 -1.15
C ARG A 57 -4.31 -10.04 -2.04
N ILE A 58 -4.43 -8.89 -1.41
CA ILE A 58 -4.21 -7.59 -2.02
C ILE A 58 -3.40 -6.72 -1.05
N VAL A 59 -2.58 -5.84 -1.59
CA VAL A 59 -1.79 -4.91 -0.78
C VAL A 59 -2.37 -3.50 -0.91
N PHE A 60 -2.64 -2.87 0.24
CA PHE A 60 -2.93 -1.45 0.36
C PHE A 60 -1.73 -0.73 0.94
N ILE A 61 -1.47 0.47 0.44
CA ILE A 61 -0.54 1.44 1.02
C ILE A 61 -1.36 2.62 1.49
N ILE A 62 -1.20 2.97 2.75
CA ILE A 62 -1.86 4.08 3.40
C ILE A 62 -0.77 5.09 3.76
N GLU A 63 -0.71 6.18 3.02
CA GLU A 63 0.25 7.24 3.27
C GLU A 63 -0.38 8.32 4.15
N THR A 64 0.29 8.63 5.27
CA THR A 64 -0.11 9.72 6.16
C THR A 64 0.68 10.98 5.83
N LYS A 65 0.04 12.16 5.90
CA LYS A 65 0.74 13.44 5.70
C LYS A 65 1.71 13.77 6.82
N ASN A 66 1.44 13.31 8.03
CA ASN A 66 2.26 13.56 9.20
C ASN A 66 3.24 12.41 9.43
N GLU A 67 4.52 12.74 9.58
CA GLU A 67 5.54 11.76 9.98
C GLU A 67 5.23 11.23 11.39
N LYS A 68 5.37 9.90 11.59
CA LYS A 68 5.19 9.21 12.89
C LYS A 68 3.78 9.31 13.48
N ASP A 69 2.76 9.26 12.63
CA ASP A 69 1.39 9.17 13.15
C ASP A 69 1.12 7.78 13.74
N THR A 70 1.51 7.61 15.02
CA THR A 70 1.27 6.36 15.77
C THR A 70 -0.22 6.05 15.91
N ASN A 71 -1.07 7.08 15.92
CA ASN A 71 -2.51 6.93 16.03
C ASN A 71 -3.09 6.30 14.75
N ALA A 72 -2.61 6.72 13.57
CA ALA A 72 -3.05 6.14 12.30
C ALA A 72 -2.77 4.64 12.22
N LEU A 73 -1.56 4.19 12.64
CA LEU A 73 -1.23 2.76 12.66
C LEU A 73 -2.12 1.97 13.64
N GLU A 74 -2.40 2.53 14.81
CA GLU A 74 -3.29 1.90 15.78
C GLU A 74 -4.74 1.86 15.30
N THR A 75 -5.23 2.93 14.68
CA THR A 75 -6.56 2.97 14.07
C THR A 75 -6.70 1.92 12.98
N VAL A 76 -5.74 1.80 12.05
CA VAL A 76 -5.75 0.73 11.03
C VAL A 76 -5.75 -0.66 11.68
N ARG A 77 -4.97 -0.87 12.73
CA ARG A 77 -4.96 -2.14 13.47
C ARG A 77 -6.30 -2.44 14.14
N ASN A 78 -7.00 -1.43 14.62
CA ASN A 78 -8.32 -1.60 15.24
C ASN A 78 -9.41 -1.92 14.22
N ILE A 79 -9.37 -1.32 13.02
CA ILE A 79 -10.28 -1.61 11.90
C ILE A 79 -10.13 -3.07 11.47
N PHE A 80 -8.89 -3.53 11.30
CA PHE A 80 -8.56 -4.89 10.88
C PHE A 80 -8.11 -5.73 12.10
N SER A 81 -9.02 -5.90 13.05
CA SER A 81 -8.73 -6.53 14.34
C SER A 81 -8.21 -7.97 14.23
N ALA A 82 -7.65 -8.47 15.34
CA ALA A 82 -6.94 -9.75 15.50
C ALA A 82 -7.67 -11.04 15.06
N LYS A 83 -8.90 -10.97 14.57
CA LYS A 83 -9.66 -12.10 14.02
C LYS A 83 -9.47 -12.28 12.52
N THR A 84 -8.80 -11.34 11.84
CA THR A 84 -8.50 -11.42 10.42
C THR A 84 -7.10 -12.00 10.20
N LYS A 85 -6.89 -12.68 9.06
CA LYS A 85 -5.57 -13.16 8.63
C LYS A 85 -4.79 -12.08 7.88
N ASP A 86 -5.13 -10.82 8.13
CA ASP A 86 -4.51 -9.65 7.51
C ASP A 86 -3.20 -9.31 8.24
N PHE A 87 -2.24 -8.76 7.49
CA PHE A 87 -0.98 -8.29 8.07
C PHE A 87 -0.91 -6.78 7.93
N ILE A 88 -0.58 -6.10 9.03
CA ILE A 88 -0.40 -4.66 9.07
C ILE A 88 1.01 -4.38 9.54
N THR A 89 1.77 -3.72 8.69
CA THR A 89 3.17 -3.35 8.94
C THR A 89 3.44 -1.93 8.47
N ALA A 90 4.58 -1.37 8.84
CA ALA A 90 5.10 -0.13 8.30
C ALA A 90 6.47 -0.41 7.67
N VAL A 91 6.67 0.03 6.44
CA VAL A 91 7.95 -0.13 5.74
C VAL A 91 8.82 1.11 5.96
N ASP A 92 8.19 2.26 6.13
CA ASP A 92 8.82 3.53 6.46
C ASP A 92 7.95 4.35 7.44
N GLU A 93 8.35 5.59 7.71
CA GLU A 93 7.69 6.45 8.72
C GLU A 93 6.33 7.02 8.25
N LYS A 94 6.03 6.99 6.95
CA LYS A 94 4.83 7.59 6.34
C LYS A 94 3.82 6.56 5.84
N ASN A 95 4.30 5.33 5.53
CA ASN A 95 3.50 4.34 4.85
C ASN A 95 3.13 3.17 5.76
N ILE A 96 1.84 3.03 6.00
CA ILE A 96 1.25 1.86 6.63
C ILE A 96 0.84 0.90 5.51
N ILE A 97 1.25 -0.35 5.62
CA ILE A 97 0.97 -1.39 4.63
C ILE A 97 -0.02 -2.40 5.23
N LEU A 98 -1.13 -2.58 4.54
CA LEU A 98 -2.10 -3.62 4.85
C LEU A 98 -2.02 -4.70 3.76
N VAL A 99 -1.63 -5.91 4.13
CA VAL A 99 -1.76 -7.11 3.28
C VAL A 99 -3.04 -7.82 3.69
N LYS A 100 -4.08 -7.64 2.90
CA LYS A 100 -5.42 -8.13 3.20
C LYS A 100 -5.69 -9.48 2.52
N GLU A 101 -6.24 -10.44 3.27
CA GLU A 101 -6.83 -11.65 2.70
C GLU A 101 -8.15 -11.30 2.00
N VAL A 102 -8.32 -11.79 0.76
CA VAL A 102 -9.48 -11.53 -0.08
C VAL A 102 -10.29 -12.82 -0.24
N LYS A 103 -11.55 -12.81 0.18
CA LYS A 103 -12.44 -13.96 0.04
C LYS A 103 -12.78 -14.21 -1.42
N SER A 104 -13.21 -15.44 -1.73
CA SER A 104 -13.53 -15.85 -3.11
C SER A 104 -14.64 -15.04 -3.77
N ASN A 105 -15.58 -14.50 -2.98
CA ASN A 105 -16.69 -13.68 -3.44
C ASN A 105 -16.41 -12.17 -3.44
N GLU A 106 -15.26 -11.73 -2.90
CA GLU A 106 -14.90 -10.31 -2.87
C GLU A 106 -14.28 -9.89 -4.21
N THR A 107 -14.63 -8.68 -4.65
CA THR A 107 -14.25 -8.06 -5.92
C THR A 107 -13.44 -6.77 -5.70
N TYR A 108 -13.02 -6.12 -6.77
CA TYR A 108 -12.35 -4.80 -6.69
C TYR A 108 -13.27 -3.69 -6.14
N ASP A 109 -14.59 -3.80 -6.34
CA ASP A 109 -15.56 -2.87 -5.75
C ASP A 109 -15.56 -2.96 -4.22
N ASP A 110 -15.40 -4.16 -3.67
CA ASP A 110 -15.27 -4.35 -2.23
C ASP A 110 -13.94 -3.82 -1.72
N MET A 111 -12.85 -3.95 -2.49
CA MET A 111 -11.56 -3.35 -2.16
C MET A 111 -11.64 -1.83 -2.13
N ASN A 112 -12.36 -1.23 -3.08
CA ASN A 112 -12.59 0.22 -3.08
C ASN A 112 -13.40 0.69 -1.86
N LYS A 113 -14.43 -0.06 -1.45
CA LYS A 113 -15.18 0.22 -0.20
C LYS A 113 -14.29 0.14 1.03
N ILE A 114 -13.39 -0.85 1.09
CA ILE A 114 -12.43 -0.99 2.19
C ILE A 114 -11.49 0.21 2.22
N ALA A 115 -10.96 0.65 1.06
CA ALA A 115 -10.15 1.85 0.97
C ALA A 115 -10.90 3.09 1.48
N GLN A 116 -12.19 3.24 1.12
CA GLN A 116 -13.03 4.34 1.60
C GLN A 116 -13.19 4.30 3.13
N VAL A 117 -13.46 3.13 3.71
CA VAL A 117 -13.54 2.98 5.17
C VAL A 117 -12.23 3.41 5.85
N ILE A 118 -11.08 3.05 5.28
CA ILE A 118 -9.77 3.45 5.82
C ILE A 118 -9.64 4.98 5.80
N VAL A 119 -9.96 5.63 4.67
CA VAL A 119 -9.90 7.10 4.52
C VAL A 119 -10.83 7.77 5.52
N ASP A 120 -12.09 7.35 5.58
CA ASP A 120 -13.11 7.95 6.45
C ASP A 120 -12.73 7.85 7.94
N MET A 121 -12.25 6.68 8.37
CA MET A 121 -11.85 6.44 9.75
C MET A 121 -10.60 7.24 10.14
N LEU A 122 -9.59 7.28 9.26
CA LEU A 122 -8.37 8.03 9.56
C LEU A 122 -8.59 9.54 9.52
N ASN A 123 -9.42 10.04 8.61
CA ASN A 123 -9.79 11.46 8.59
C ASN A 123 -10.59 11.85 9.84
N THR A 124 -11.46 10.97 10.34
CA THR A 124 -12.36 11.26 11.46
C THR A 124 -11.69 11.03 12.82
N GLU A 125 -11.05 9.87 13.03
CA GLU A 125 -10.53 9.48 14.34
C GLU A 125 -9.09 9.95 14.57
N ALA A 126 -8.24 9.87 13.54
CA ALA A 126 -6.84 10.27 13.65
C ALA A 126 -6.60 11.74 13.24
N MET A 127 -7.62 12.43 12.71
CA MET A 127 -7.50 13.80 12.16
C MET A 127 -6.34 13.91 11.14
N SER A 128 -6.08 12.81 10.45
CA SER A 128 -4.94 12.67 9.52
C SER A 128 -5.47 12.56 8.11
N SER A 129 -5.13 13.51 7.25
CA SER A 129 -5.39 13.40 5.82
C SER A 129 -4.49 12.32 5.23
N VAL A 130 -5.09 11.34 4.56
CA VAL A 130 -4.37 10.17 4.04
C VAL A 130 -4.65 9.94 2.57
N HIS A 131 -3.68 9.33 1.88
CA HIS A 131 -3.88 8.76 0.56
C HIS A 131 -3.80 7.24 0.68
N VAL A 132 -4.77 6.56 0.09
CA VAL A 132 -4.84 5.09 0.08
C VAL A 132 -4.68 4.61 -1.36
N SER A 133 -3.70 3.77 -1.60
CA SER A 133 -3.54 3.10 -2.89
C SER A 133 -3.58 1.59 -2.71
N TYR A 134 -3.95 0.86 -3.78
CA TYR A 134 -3.92 -0.59 -3.74
C TYR A 134 -3.54 -1.20 -5.11
N GLY A 135 -2.88 -2.37 -5.02
CA GLY A 135 -2.44 -3.15 -6.18
C GLY A 135 -3.51 -4.07 -6.73
N THR A 136 -3.09 -5.11 -7.43
CA THR A 136 -4.00 -6.16 -7.92
C THR A 136 -4.14 -7.30 -6.91
N ILE A 137 -5.27 -8.01 -6.98
CA ILE A 137 -5.49 -9.24 -6.22
C ILE A 137 -4.57 -10.32 -6.78
N VAL A 138 -3.80 -10.95 -5.89
CA VAL A 138 -2.88 -12.04 -6.20
C VAL A 138 -3.35 -13.33 -5.54
N ASN A 139 -2.99 -14.50 -6.10
CA ASN A 139 -3.52 -15.78 -5.65
C ASN A 139 -2.54 -16.55 -4.75
N GLU A 140 -1.26 -16.22 -4.82
CA GLU A 140 -0.20 -16.89 -4.07
C GLU A 140 0.64 -15.89 -3.28
N ILE A 141 1.19 -16.35 -2.16
CA ILE A 141 2.01 -15.52 -1.27
C ILE A 141 3.24 -14.93 -1.98
N LYS A 142 3.86 -15.66 -2.90
CA LYS A 142 5.03 -15.17 -3.66
C LYS A 142 4.75 -13.95 -4.51
N GLU A 143 3.47 -13.72 -4.86
CA GLU A 143 3.05 -12.60 -5.70
C GLU A 143 2.70 -11.32 -4.91
N VAL A 144 2.74 -11.39 -3.57
CA VAL A 144 2.42 -10.24 -2.70
C VAL A 144 3.34 -9.05 -2.97
N SER A 145 4.63 -9.30 -3.26
CA SER A 145 5.59 -8.25 -3.67
C SER A 145 5.15 -7.53 -4.95
N ARG A 146 4.52 -8.24 -5.91
CA ARG A 146 3.96 -7.62 -7.12
C ARG A 146 2.82 -6.67 -6.77
N SER A 147 1.84 -7.12 -5.97
CA SER A 147 0.73 -6.28 -5.53
C SER A 147 1.21 -5.04 -4.77
N TYR A 148 2.27 -5.17 -3.97
CA TYR A 148 2.91 -4.03 -3.28
C TYR A 148 3.55 -3.04 -4.26
N LYS A 149 4.31 -3.51 -5.24
CA LYS A 149 4.94 -2.67 -6.27
C LYS A 149 3.89 -1.92 -7.09
N GLU A 150 2.78 -2.58 -7.40
CA GLU A 150 1.63 -2.00 -8.08
C GLU A 150 0.92 -0.92 -7.23
N ALA A 151 0.69 -1.20 -5.94
CA ALA A 151 0.13 -0.23 -5.00
C ALA A 151 1.04 1.00 -4.86
N LYS A 152 2.36 0.79 -4.78
CA LYS A 152 3.33 1.88 -4.72
C LYS A 152 3.31 2.73 -5.99
N MET A 153 3.28 2.10 -7.16
CA MET A 153 3.14 2.81 -8.41
C MET A 153 1.82 3.61 -8.45
N ALA A 154 0.72 3.02 -7.97
CA ALA A 154 -0.56 3.71 -7.89
C ALA A 154 -0.47 4.98 -7.01
N LEU A 155 0.20 4.89 -5.87
CA LEU A 155 0.41 6.03 -4.99
C LEU A 155 1.24 7.14 -5.67
N ASP A 156 2.37 6.77 -6.30
CA ASP A 156 3.28 7.72 -6.94
C ASP A 156 2.65 8.39 -8.16
N VAL A 157 1.98 7.61 -9.04
CA VAL A 157 1.26 8.13 -10.21
C VAL A 157 0.06 8.98 -9.79
N GLY A 158 -0.63 8.56 -8.72
CA GLY A 158 -1.77 9.28 -8.19
C GLY A 158 -1.42 10.69 -7.76
N LYS A 159 -0.30 10.88 -7.09
CA LYS A 159 0.19 12.20 -6.69
C LYS A 159 0.50 13.14 -7.86
N ILE A 160 0.83 12.58 -9.01
CA ILE A 160 1.17 13.36 -10.21
C ILE A 160 -0.09 13.72 -11.01
N PHE A 161 -1.00 12.75 -11.19
CA PHE A 161 -2.12 12.88 -12.14
C PHE A 161 -3.50 13.01 -11.49
N TYR A 162 -3.62 12.69 -10.19
CA TYR A 162 -4.90 12.60 -9.47
C TYR A 162 -4.85 13.30 -8.11
N GLU A 163 -4.34 14.54 -8.07
CA GLU A 163 -4.03 15.30 -6.84
C GLU A 163 -5.21 15.43 -5.86
N ASN A 164 -6.45 15.41 -6.37
CA ASN A 164 -7.68 15.54 -5.57
C ASN A 164 -8.32 14.18 -5.21
N THR A 165 -7.61 13.06 -5.40
CA THR A 165 -8.18 11.73 -5.16
C THR A 165 -7.46 11.06 -3.98
N ASP A 166 -8.21 10.75 -2.93
CA ASP A 166 -7.66 10.08 -1.74
C ASP A 166 -7.46 8.58 -1.94
N ILE A 167 -8.14 7.96 -2.93
CA ILE A 167 -8.09 6.53 -3.19
C ILE A 167 -7.68 6.26 -4.62
N ILE A 168 -6.60 5.50 -4.80
CA ILE A 168 -6.02 5.23 -6.11
C ILE A 168 -5.81 3.73 -6.31
N ALA A 169 -6.58 3.14 -7.21
CA ALA A 169 -6.42 1.76 -7.63
C ALA A 169 -5.39 1.65 -8.76
N TYR A 170 -4.50 0.67 -8.68
CA TYR A 170 -3.54 0.39 -9.78
C TYR A 170 -4.23 0.15 -11.13
N GLY A 171 -5.39 -0.53 -11.12
CA GLY A 171 -6.18 -0.78 -12.33
C GLY A 171 -6.72 0.47 -13.01
N ASN A 172 -6.84 1.58 -12.28
CA ASN A 172 -7.44 2.82 -12.77
C ASN A 172 -6.42 3.86 -13.28
N LEU A 173 -5.13 3.53 -13.25
CA LEU A 173 -4.06 4.47 -13.64
C LEU A 173 -4.03 4.80 -15.14
N GLY A 174 -4.65 3.98 -15.98
CA GLY A 174 -4.70 4.20 -17.42
C GLY A 174 -3.31 4.43 -18.03
N ILE A 175 -3.20 5.48 -18.84
CA ILE A 175 -1.96 5.86 -19.51
C ILE A 175 -0.88 6.37 -18.53
N GLY A 176 -1.26 6.89 -17.36
CA GLY A 176 -0.33 7.37 -16.35
C GLY A 176 0.67 6.29 -15.92
N ARG A 177 0.23 5.02 -15.88
CA ARG A 177 1.08 3.86 -15.60
C ARG A 177 2.19 3.67 -16.64
N LEU A 178 1.91 3.92 -17.91
CA LEU A 178 2.90 3.82 -18.99
C LEU A 178 3.87 4.99 -18.93
N ILE A 179 3.37 6.20 -18.80
CA ILE A 179 4.18 7.42 -18.72
C ILE A 179 5.16 7.35 -17.54
N TYR A 180 4.70 6.92 -16.37
CA TYR A 180 5.54 6.80 -15.19
C TYR A 180 6.70 5.81 -15.35
N GLN A 181 6.55 4.79 -16.20
CA GLN A 181 7.59 3.79 -16.47
C GLN A 181 8.58 4.23 -17.55
N LEU A 182 8.34 5.34 -18.26
CA LEU A 182 9.27 5.82 -19.29
C LEU A 182 10.56 6.34 -18.63
N PRO A 183 11.74 6.00 -19.18
CA PRO A 183 12.99 6.58 -18.74
C PRO A 183 12.98 8.10 -18.86
N LEU A 184 13.39 8.80 -17.81
CA LEU A 184 13.42 10.28 -17.79
C LEU A 184 14.17 10.91 -18.96
N PRO A 185 15.33 10.35 -19.45
CA PRO A 185 16.00 10.87 -20.65
C PRO A 185 15.10 10.82 -21.90
N LEU A 186 14.29 9.75 -22.04
CA LEU A 186 13.35 9.61 -23.17
C LEU A 186 12.24 10.67 -23.09
N CYS A 187 11.68 10.89 -21.90
CA CYS A 187 10.68 11.93 -21.68
C CYS A 187 11.24 13.33 -22.04
N LYS A 188 12.46 13.64 -21.57
CA LYS A 188 13.12 14.92 -21.86
C LYS A 188 13.41 15.10 -23.35
N MET A 189 13.82 14.04 -24.04
CA MET A 189 14.04 14.07 -25.49
C MET A 189 12.73 14.37 -26.22
N PHE A 190 11.68 13.64 -25.92
CA PHE A 190 10.36 13.81 -26.50
C PHE A 190 9.79 15.23 -26.29
N ILE A 191 9.90 15.76 -25.05
CA ILE A 191 9.46 17.13 -24.74
C ILE A 191 10.21 18.14 -25.61
N ARG A 192 11.54 18.01 -25.76
CA ARG A 192 12.33 18.92 -26.60
C ARG A 192 11.93 18.86 -28.10
N GLU A 193 11.64 17.68 -28.60
CA GLU A 193 11.22 17.48 -29.97
C GLU A 193 9.83 18.08 -30.25
N ILE A 194 8.87 17.87 -29.34
CA ILE A 194 7.49 18.33 -29.51
C ILE A 194 7.35 19.84 -29.29
N PHE A 195 8.06 20.38 -28.31
CA PHE A 195 7.93 21.78 -27.91
C PHE A 195 9.05 22.67 -28.46
N ASP A 196 9.76 22.21 -29.48
CA ASP A 196 10.81 22.96 -30.19
C ASP A 196 11.84 23.61 -29.26
N GLY A 197 12.22 22.84 -28.22
CA GLY A 197 13.19 23.23 -27.21
C GLY A 197 12.66 24.13 -26.07
N LYS A 198 11.40 24.52 -26.11
CA LYS A 198 10.76 25.27 -25.02
C LYS A 198 10.57 24.40 -23.78
N SER A 199 10.70 25.00 -22.60
CA SER A 199 10.35 24.33 -21.35
C SER A 199 8.84 24.33 -21.12
N PRO A 200 8.25 23.28 -20.51
CA PRO A 200 6.87 23.32 -20.02
C PRO A 200 6.58 24.51 -19.08
N ASP A 201 7.59 25.01 -18.38
CA ASP A 201 7.48 26.18 -17.49
C ASP A 201 7.27 27.51 -18.24
N GLU A 202 7.43 27.51 -19.58
CA GLU A 202 7.21 28.68 -20.43
C GLU A 202 5.76 28.78 -20.95
N PHE A 203 4.91 27.78 -20.64
CA PHE A 203 3.49 27.83 -21.03
C PHE A 203 2.72 28.78 -20.13
N ASP A 204 1.78 29.49 -20.74
CA ASP A 204 0.83 30.29 -19.99
C ASP A 204 -0.13 29.40 -19.18
N GLU A 205 -0.73 29.99 -18.14
CA GLU A 205 -1.64 29.30 -17.21
C GLU A 205 -2.88 28.72 -17.92
N GLU A 206 -3.36 29.36 -18.99
CA GLU A 206 -4.50 28.89 -19.78
C GLU A 206 -4.15 27.61 -20.55
N THR A 207 -2.98 27.56 -21.15
CA THR A 207 -2.45 26.38 -21.86
C THR A 207 -2.27 25.22 -20.88
N LEU A 208 -1.65 25.44 -19.71
CA LEU A 208 -1.47 24.42 -18.69
C LEU A 208 -2.82 23.90 -18.17
N THR A 209 -3.77 24.79 -17.92
CA THR A 209 -5.12 24.44 -17.49
C THR A 209 -5.84 23.59 -18.54
N THR A 210 -5.70 23.94 -19.81
CA THR A 210 -6.30 23.19 -20.92
C THR A 210 -5.70 21.80 -21.04
N ILE A 211 -4.38 21.66 -20.91
CA ILE A 211 -3.68 20.37 -20.92
C ILE A 211 -4.15 19.51 -19.77
N ASN A 212 -4.21 20.06 -18.55
CA ASN A 212 -4.65 19.32 -17.36
C ASN A 212 -6.10 18.85 -17.51
N LYS A 213 -7.00 19.72 -17.96
CA LYS A 213 -8.40 19.33 -18.20
C LYS A 213 -8.56 18.26 -19.28
N PHE A 214 -7.72 18.30 -20.30
CA PHE A 214 -7.71 17.28 -21.35
C PHE A 214 -7.32 15.90 -20.78
N PHE A 215 -6.33 15.85 -19.89
CA PHE A 215 -5.96 14.62 -19.20
C PHE A 215 -7.03 14.16 -18.18
N GLU A 216 -7.63 15.08 -17.42
CA GLU A 216 -8.71 14.78 -16.48
C GLU A 216 -9.92 14.14 -17.18
N ASN A 217 -10.23 14.56 -18.38
CA ASN A 217 -11.35 14.04 -19.19
C ASN A 217 -10.97 12.82 -20.05
N SER A 218 -9.94 12.07 -19.67
CA SER A 218 -9.49 10.86 -20.39
C SER A 218 -9.23 11.10 -21.88
N LEU A 219 -8.63 12.23 -22.21
CA LEU A 219 -8.30 12.66 -23.58
C LEU A 219 -9.54 12.95 -24.46
N ASN A 220 -10.69 13.20 -23.89
CA ASN A 220 -11.89 13.65 -24.59
C ASN A 220 -12.04 15.18 -24.44
N VAL A 221 -12.36 15.83 -25.56
CA VAL A 221 -12.66 17.27 -25.62
C VAL A 221 -14.13 17.50 -25.33
#